data_7f412fa5f3df4e12519fe136adb744cc
#
_entry.id   7f412fa5f3df4e12519fe136adb744cc
#
_cell.length_a   1.000
_cell.length_b   1.000
_cell.length_c   1.000
_cell.angle_alpha   90.00
_cell.angle_beta   90.00
_cell.angle_gamma   90.00
#
_symmetry.space_group_name_H-M   'P 1'
#
loop_
_entity.id
_entity.type
_entity.pdbx_description
1 polymer ?
#
loop_
_entity_poly.entity_id
_entity_poly.type
_entity_poly.pdbx_seq_one_letter_code
_entity_poly.pdbx_strand_id
1 'polypeptide(L)'
;QLLRALHKGIVITGSENTRAYECDGLSVYRQKPLAVVLPENIEQVKQVLQICKTNNAPVVTRGAGTGLSGGAMPLEKSIVLGLSKLNRVKSIDVKNRLAVLEPGVRNIAISEAVKEHGLYYAPDPSSQIACSIGGNVAENSGGVHCLKYGLTVHNVEALKVLTVDGEELVLSRKDDGLGLLALMNGSEGLLGIIIEITVKLIPMPQLAKVVMAAFDSVRDCANAVADIIKAGIIPAGLEMMDKFAIEAAEGFAQVGYPLDAEALLLCELDGTEAQVQAELDTVLKVLSGASTLKVSESEAERLDLWKGRKSAFPAVGRLSPDYYCMDGTIPRRHLADMLEKINELSKK
;
A
#
# COMPACT_ATOMS: atom_id res chain seq x y z
N GLN A 1 -11.00 -33.37 -6.64
CA GLN A 1 -9.56 -33.67 -6.67
C GLN A 1 -8.84 -32.93 -5.57
N LEU A 2 -8.98 -31.59 -5.45
CA LEU A 2 -8.32 -30.78 -4.39
C LEU A 2 -8.59 -31.35 -2.98
N LEU A 3 -9.86 -31.68 -2.66
CA LEU A 3 -10.25 -32.26 -1.36
C LEU A 3 -9.63 -33.64 -1.09
N ARG A 4 -9.16 -34.37 -2.12
CA ARG A 4 -8.47 -35.64 -1.98
C ARG A 4 -6.95 -35.48 -1.88
N ALA A 5 -6.40 -34.48 -2.54
CA ALA A 5 -4.96 -34.23 -2.59
C ALA A 5 -4.45 -33.45 -1.37
N LEU A 6 -5.30 -32.60 -0.80
CA LEU A 6 -4.96 -31.71 0.30
C LEU A 6 -5.78 -32.06 1.55
N HIS A 7 -5.20 -31.91 2.74
CA HIS A 7 -5.90 -32.23 3.99
C HIS A 7 -7.07 -31.27 4.30
N LYS A 8 -8.00 -31.69 5.16
CA LYS A 8 -9.13 -30.88 5.60
C LYS A 8 -8.66 -29.58 6.26
N GLY A 9 -9.30 -28.46 5.90
CA GLY A 9 -8.98 -27.12 6.41
C GLY A 9 -8.13 -26.26 5.46
N ILE A 10 -7.52 -26.87 4.44
CA ILE A 10 -6.83 -26.10 3.37
C ILE A 10 -7.80 -25.70 2.26
N VAL A 11 -8.75 -26.56 1.93
CA VAL A 11 -9.72 -26.34 0.84
C VAL A 11 -11.08 -25.94 1.43
N ILE A 12 -11.52 -24.74 1.08
CA ILE A 12 -12.82 -24.17 1.46
C ILE A 12 -13.76 -24.30 0.27
N THR A 13 -14.91 -24.93 0.48
CA THR A 13 -15.96 -25.12 -0.52
C THR A 13 -17.33 -24.73 0.03
N GLY A 14 -18.29 -24.58 -0.85
CA GLY A 14 -19.65 -24.17 -0.49
C GLY A 14 -19.83 -22.64 -0.57
N SER A 15 -20.97 -22.24 -1.14
CA SER A 15 -21.27 -20.83 -1.45
C SER A 15 -21.17 -19.89 -0.24
N GLU A 16 -21.56 -20.35 0.95
CA GLU A 16 -21.50 -19.55 2.17
C GLU A 16 -20.06 -19.35 2.64
N ASN A 17 -19.26 -20.42 2.62
CA ASN A 17 -17.87 -20.37 3.11
C ASN A 17 -16.95 -19.59 2.17
N THR A 18 -17.23 -19.60 0.85
CA THR A 18 -16.42 -18.87 -0.15
C THR A 18 -16.81 -17.40 -0.29
N ARG A 19 -17.91 -16.97 0.36
CA ARG A 19 -18.43 -15.59 0.25
C ARG A 19 -17.42 -14.54 0.68
N ALA A 20 -16.58 -14.79 1.67
CA ALA A 20 -15.54 -13.87 2.13
C ALA A 20 -14.45 -13.59 1.07
N TYR A 21 -14.46 -14.35 -0.03
CA TYR A 21 -13.46 -14.26 -1.11
C TYR A 21 -14.09 -13.83 -2.45
N GLU A 22 -15.35 -13.42 -2.47
CA GLU A 22 -16.08 -13.07 -3.69
C GLU A 22 -15.69 -11.73 -4.31
N CYS A 23 -14.96 -10.90 -3.58
CA CYS A 23 -14.42 -9.61 -4.02
C CYS A 23 -13.08 -9.32 -3.32
N ASP A 24 -12.40 -8.28 -3.73
CA ASP A 24 -11.33 -7.61 -3.00
C ASP A 24 -11.84 -6.29 -2.40
N GLY A 25 -10.99 -5.28 -2.22
CA GLY A 25 -11.40 -3.96 -1.75
C GLY A 25 -12.29 -3.19 -2.73
N LEU A 26 -12.30 -3.57 -4.03
CA LEU A 26 -13.25 -3.08 -5.03
C LEU A 26 -14.57 -3.85 -4.92
N SER A 27 -15.33 -3.57 -3.87
CA SER A 27 -16.52 -4.35 -3.48
C SER A 27 -17.74 -4.22 -4.40
N VAL A 28 -17.67 -3.33 -5.39
CA VAL A 28 -18.73 -3.14 -6.41
C VAL A 28 -18.91 -4.39 -7.28
N TYR A 29 -17.83 -5.10 -7.56
CA TYR A 29 -17.85 -6.33 -8.34
C TYR A 29 -17.71 -7.54 -7.43
N ARG A 30 -18.54 -8.56 -7.66
CA ARG A 30 -18.55 -9.79 -6.85
C ARG A 30 -18.71 -10.99 -7.74
N GLN A 31 -17.85 -11.99 -7.50
CA GLN A 31 -17.93 -13.28 -8.18
C GLN A 31 -17.53 -14.38 -7.20
N LYS A 32 -18.38 -15.36 -6.97
CA LYS A 32 -18.03 -16.48 -6.08
C LYS A 32 -17.09 -17.44 -6.79
N PRO A 33 -15.96 -17.82 -6.15
CA PRO A 33 -15.08 -18.85 -6.68
C PRO A 33 -15.70 -20.25 -6.52
N LEU A 34 -15.22 -21.20 -7.31
CA LEU A 34 -15.57 -22.62 -7.16
C LEU A 34 -15.06 -23.18 -5.81
N ALA A 35 -13.87 -22.80 -5.44
CA ALA A 35 -13.26 -23.12 -4.14
C ALA A 35 -12.16 -22.12 -3.79
N VAL A 36 -11.80 -22.05 -2.51
CA VAL A 36 -10.63 -21.31 -2.02
C VAL A 36 -9.65 -22.33 -1.45
N VAL A 37 -8.38 -22.18 -1.77
CA VAL A 37 -7.30 -23.01 -1.23
C VAL A 37 -6.31 -22.13 -0.48
N LEU A 38 -6.00 -22.48 0.77
CA LEU A 38 -5.08 -21.76 1.65
C LEU A 38 -3.86 -22.66 1.95
N PRO A 39 -2.89 -22.75 1.02
CA PRO A 39 -1.72 -23.64 1.19
C PRO A 39 -0.83 -23.16 2.34
N GLU A 40 -0.18 -24.13 3.01
CA GLU A 40 0.71 -23.91 4.14
C GLU A 40 2.19 -24.04 3.77
N ASN A 41 2.46 -24.50 2.54
CA ASN A 41 3.81 -24.61 1.98
C ASN A 41 3.77 -24.57 0.44
N ILE A 42 4.95 -24.43 -0.17
CA ILE A 42 5.12 -24.28 -1.62
C ILE A 42 4.71 -25.53 -2.38
N GLU A 43 4.95 -26.71 -1.81
CA GLU A 43 4.58 -27.98 -2.47
C GLU A 43 3.05 -28.09 -2.65
N GLN A 44 2.27 -27.61 -1.67
CA GLN A 44 0.82 -27.54 -1.79
C GLN A 44 0.40 -26.52 -2.88
N VAL A 45 1.12 -25.38 -3.03
CA VAL A 45 0.87 -24.45 -4.13
C VAL A 45 1.07 -25.15 -5.47
N LYS A 46 2.19 -25.86 -5.66
CA LYS A 46 2.49 -26.62 -6.88
C LYS A 46 1.43 -27.69 -7.17
N GLN A 47 0.97 -28.42 -6.14
CA GLN A 47 -0.11 -29.40 -6.28
C GLN A 47 -1.41 -28.76 -6.75
N VAL A 48 -1.78 -27.58 -6.21
CA VAL A 48 -2.97 -26.83 -6.65
C VAL A 48 -2.85 -26.45 -8.11
N LEU A 49 -1.73 -25.89 -8.53
CA LEU A 49 -1.47 -25.48 -9.92
C LEU A 49 -1.60 -26.69 -10.87
N GLN A 50 -0.98 -27.82 -10.53
CA GLN A 50 -1.06 -29.04 -11.35
C GLN A 50 -2.49 -29.58 -11.48
N ILE A 51 -3.27 -29.57 -10.39
CA ILE A 51 -4.68 -29.99 -10.40
C ILE A 51 -5.51 -29.02 -11.23
N CYS A 52 -5.32 -27.70 -11.07
CA CYS A 52 -6.04 -26.68 -11.83
C CYS A 52 -5.71 -26.77 -13.33
N LYS A 53 -4.44 -26.93 -13.70
CA LYS A 53 -4.00 -27.11 -15.09
C LYS A 53 -4.65 -28.33 -15.72
N THR A 54 -4.63 -29.48 -15.05
CA THR A 54 -5.22 -30.74 -15.55
C THR A 54 -6.73 -30.64 -15.78
N ASN A 55 -7.42 -29.75 -15.01
CA ASN A 55 -8.87 -29.59 -15.09
C ASN A 55 -9.31 -28.31 -15.80
N ASN A 56 -8.39 -27.57 -16.44
CA ASN A 56 -8.63 -26.27 -17.05
C ASN A 56 -9.36 -25.27 -16.12
N ALA A 57 -9.06 -25.30 -14.83
CA ALA A 57 -9.65 -24.43 -13.83
C ALA A 57 -8.77 -23.16 -13.70
N PRO A 58 -9.32 -21.96 -13.92
CA PRO A 58 -8.57 -20.72 -13.70
C PRO A 58 -8.13 -20.58 -12.23
N VAL A 59 -6.94 -20.05 -12.02
CA VAL A 59 -6.41 -19.75 -10.68
C VAL A 59 -6.32 -18.24 -10.52
N VAL A 60 -6.88 -17.73 -9.43
CA VAL A 60 -6.74 -16.33 -9.02
C VAL A 60 -5.96 -16.28 -7.71
N THR A 61 -4.76 -15.72 -7.76
CA THR A 61 -3.91 -15.57 -6.58
C THR A 61 -4.42 -14.44 -5.70
N ARG A 62 -4.46 -14.67 -4.37
CA ARG A 62 -4.94 -13.68 -3.42
C ARG A 62 -4.00 -13.54 -2.23
N GLY A 63 -3.62 -12.32 -1.92
CA GLY A 63 -3.01 -11.93 -0.64
C GLY A 63 -4.08 -11.66 0.42
N ALA A 64 -4.10 -10.45 0.97
CA ALA A 64 -5.13 -10.03 1.95
C ALA A 64 -6.45 -9.56 1.30
N GLY A 65 -6.46 -9.28 -0.02
CA GLY A 65 -7.63 -8.77 -0.73
C GLY A 65 -7.96 -7.31 -0.41
N THR A 66 -6.97 -6.51 -0.08
CA THR A 66 -7.12 -5.07 0.20
C THR A 66 -6.98 -4.19 -1.04
N GLY A 67 -6.60 -4.76 -2.19
CA GLY A 67 -6.47 -4.06 -3.46
C GLY A 67 -7.80 -3.49 -3.96
N LEU A 68 -7.73 -2.40 -4.73
CA LEU A 68 -8.90 -1.66 -5.24
C LEU A 68 -9.04 -1.79 -6.76
N SER A 69 -8.26 -2.69 -7.39
CA SER A 69 -8.18 -2.85 -8.85
C SER A 69 -8.92 -4.09 -9.38
N GLY A 70 -9.45 -4.94 -8.49
CA GLY A 70 -10.08 -6.21 -8.88
C GLY A 70 -9.09 -7.35 -9.13
N GLY A 71 -7.79 -7.18 -8.86
CA GLY A 71 -6.74 -8.18 -9.12
C GLY A 71 -6.91 -9.49 -8.34
N ALA A 72 -7.54 -9.43 -7.16
CA ALA A 72 -7.85 -10.62 -6.35
C ALA A 72 -9.32 -11.08 -6.48
N MET A 73 -10.10 -10.49 -7.39
CA MET A 73 -11.48 -10.87 -7.64
C MET A 73 -11.54 -12.22 -8.40
N PRO A 74 -12.32 -13.18 -7.92
CA PRO A 74 -12.46 -14.46 -8.61
C PRO A 74 -13.07 -14.34 -10.01
N LEU A 75 -12.74 -15.29 -10.88
CA LEU A 75 -13.45 -15.55 -12.12
C LEU A 75 -14.49 -16.66 -11.88
N GLU A 76 -15.49 -16.76 -12.77
CA GLU A 76 -16.44 -17.86 -12.74
C GLU A 76 -15.70 -19.20 -12.83
N LYS A 77 -16.02 -20.13 -11.93
CA LYS A 77 -15.36 -21.45 -11.83
C LYS A 77 -13.88 -21.44 -11.52
N SER A 78 -13.33 -20.28 -11.08
CA SER A 78 -11.93 -20.21 -10.65
C SER A 78 -11.69 -20.82 -9.28
N ILE A 79 -10.43 -21.18 -9.04
CA ILE A 79 -9.91 -21.48 -7.72
C ILE A 79 -9.18 -20.23 -7.21
N VAL A 80 -9.60 -19.73 -6.05
CA VAL A 80 -8.82 -18.70 -5.34
C VAL A 80 -7.70 -19.37 -4.58
N LEU A 81 -6.47 -19.00 -4.89
CA LEU A 81 -5.26 -19.45 -4.21
C LEU A 81 -4.82 -18.37 -3.21
N GLY A 82 -5.23 -18.53 -1.95
CA GLY A 82 -4.91 -17.58 -0.89
C GLY A 82 -3.57 -17.90 -0.22
N LEU A 83 -2.63 -16.96 -0.26
CA LEU A 83 -1.25 -17.16 0.23
C LEU A 83 -1.06 -16.71 1.69
N SER A 84 -2.11 -16.37 2.41
CA SER A 84 -2.04 -15.79 3.77
C SER A 84 -1.38 -16.68 4.82
N LYS A 85 -1.34 -18.00 4.62
CA LYS A 85 -0.67 -18.95 5.53
C LYS A 85 0.84 -19.04 5.30
N LEU A 86 1.35 -18.57 4.16
CA LEU A 86 2.77 -18.43 3.88
C LEU A 86 3.24 -17.08 4.43
N ASN A 87 3.43 -16.97 5.74
CA ASN A 87 3.58 -15.68 6.43
C ASN A 87 4.80 -15.60 7.35
N ARG A 88 5.85 -16.36 7.06
CA ARG A 88 7.09 -16.35 7.85
C ARG A 88 8.08 -15.30 7.35
N VAL A 89 8.71 -14.59 8.29
CA VAL A 89 9.98 -13.89 8.05
C VAL A 89 11.06 -14.97 8.07
N LYS A 90 11.64 -15.29 6.91
CA LYS A 90 12.59 -16.42 6.73
C LYS A 90 13.97 -16.09 7.24
N SER A 91 14.45 -14.89 6.96
CA SER A 91 15.75 -14.40 7.45
C SER A 91 15.82 -12.88 7.43
N ILE A 92 16.66 -12.33 8.30
CA ILE A 92 17.00 -10.91 8.37
C ILE A 92 18.53 -10.81 8.30
N ASP A 93 19.03 -10.09 7.30
CA ASP A 93 20.44 -9.75 7.15
C ASP A 93 20.64 -8.28 7.52
N VAL A 94 20.93 -8.02 8.77
CA VAL A 94 21.11 -6.66 9.32
C VAL A 94 22.27 -5.95 8.64
N LYS A 95 23.37 -6.68 8.34
CA LYS A 95 24.57 -6.11 7.73
C LYS A 95 24.30 -5.58 6.31
N ASN A 96 23.58 -6.35 5.51
CA ASN A 96 23.23 -5.98 4.14
C ASN A 96 21.87 -5.26 4.07
N ARG A 97 21.16 -5.13 5.21
CA ARG A 97 19.83 -4.50 5.33
C ARG A 97 18.81 -5.13 4.41
N LEU A 98 18.69 -6.45 4.49
CA LEU A 98 17.76 -7.25 3.69
C LEU A 98 16.89 -8.11 4.61
N ALA A 99 15.65 -8.37 4.20
CA ALA A 99 14.82 -9.39 4.80
C ALA A 99 14.24 -10.31 3.71
N VAL A 100 14.23 -11.61 3.96
CA VAL A 100 13.61 -12.62 3.09
C VAL A 100 12.29 -13.06 3.72
N LEU A 101 11.21 -12.93 2.96
CA LEU A 101 9.84 -13.01 3.43
C LEU A 101 9.01 -13.98 2.59
N GLU A 102 8.08 -14.65 3.22
CA GLU A 102 6.97 -15.32 2.53
C GLU A 102 5.89 -14.29 2.12
N PRO A 103 5.12 -14.54 1.05
CA PRO A 103 4.21 -13.56 0.45
C PRO A 103 3.06 -13.11 1.36
N GLY A 104 2.65 -13.92 2.33
CA GLY A 104 1.58 -13.63 3.27
C GLY A 104 2.01 -12.78 4.49
N VAL A 105 3.29 -12.44 4.62
CA VAL A 105 3.75 -11.54 5.69
C VAL A 105 3.05 -10.19 5.57
N ARG A 106 2.46 -9.70 6.66
CA ARG A 106 1.82 -8.38 6.68
C ARG A 106 2.88 -7.28 6.50
N ASN A 107 2.55 -6.24 5.74
CA ASN A 107 3.48 -5.14 5.48
C ASN A 107 4.09 -4.58 6.78
N ILE A 108 3.26 -4.21 7.76
CA ILE A 108 3.72 -3.65 9.04
C ILE A 108 4.61 -4.61 9.83
N ALA A 109 4.35 -5.93 9.74
CA ALA A 109 5.10 -6.94 10.47
C ALA A 109 6.58 -7.00 10.04
N ILE A 110 6.91 -6.52 8.84
CA ILE A 110 8.30 -6.43 8.38
C ILE A 110 9.07 -5.43 9.25
N SER A 111 8.53 -4.22 9.43
CA SER A 111 9.13 -3.20 10.27
C SER A 111 9.17 -3.61 11.75
N GLU A 112 8.11 -4.26 12.24
CA GLU A 112 8.07 -4.80 13.60
C GLU A 112 9.20 -5.81 13.85
N ALA A 113 9.46 -6.70 12.88
CA ALA A 113 10.48 -7.74 12.98
C ALA A 113 11.93 -7.21 12.98
N VAL A 114 12.16 -6.01 12.46
CA VAL A 114 13.53 -5.44 12.32
C VAL A 114 13.77 -4.20 13.21
N LYS A 115 12.75 -3.79 13.96
CA LYS A 115 12.78 -2.58 14.81
C LYS A 115 13.93 -2.59 15.83
N GLU A 116 14.19 -3.74 16.46
CA GLU A 116 15.29 -3.90 17.43
C GLU A 116 16.69 -3.64 16.83
N HIS A 117 16.81 -3.73 15.51
CA HIS A 117 18.02 -3.45 14.76
C HIS A 117 18.10 -1.99 14.26
N GLY A 118 17.15 -1.13 14.65
CA GLY A 118 17.08 0.26 14.17
C GLY A 118 16.77 0.36 12.68
N LEU A 119 16.09 -0.65 12.11
CA LEU A 119 15.72 -0.74 10.71
C LEU A 119 14.19 -0.73 10.53
N TYR A 120 13.73 -0.41 9.33
CA TYR A 120 12.33 -0.55 8.93
C TYR A 120 12.19 -0.76 7.42
N TYR A 121 10.99 -1.17 7.00
CA TYR A 121 10.57 -1.27 5.60
C TYR A 121 9.77 -0.03 5.22
N ALA A 122 10.25 0.73 4.24
CA ALA A 122 9.73 2.07 3.96
C ALA A 122 8.35 2.12 3.28
N PRO A 123 8.00 1.29 2.28
CA PRO A 123 6.67 1.33 1.68
C PRO A 123 5.56 1.03 2.68
N ASP A 124 4.65 1.99 2.88
CA ASP A 124 3.63 1.96 3.94
C ASP A 124 2.22 2.24 3.40
N PRO A 125 1.65 1.36 2.57
CA PRO A 125 0.29 1.56 2.07
C PRO A 125 -0.70 1.77 3.23
N SER A 126 -1.78 2.52 2.99
CA SER A 126 -2.79 2.80 4.04
C SER A 126 -3.35 1.53 4.67
N SER A 127 -3.35 0.42 3.93
CA SER A 127 -3.75 -0.91 4.40
C SER A 127 -2.62 -1.71 5.07
N GLN A 128 -1.48 -1.13 5.44
CA GLN A 128 -0.28 -1.84 5.94
C GLN A 128 -0.52 -2.79 7.11
N ILE A 129 -1.54 -2.53 7.94
CA ILE A 129 -1.92 -3.40 9.06
C ILE A 129 -2.54 -4.72 8.61
N ALA A 130 -3.07 -4.79 7.39
CA ALA A 130 -3.80 -5.92 6.83
C ALA A 130 -3.16 -6.47 5.56
N CYS A 131 -2.64 -5.64 4.66
CA CYS A 131 -2.10 -6.07 3.37
C CYS A 131 -0.85 -6.95 3.54
N SER A 132 -0.64 -7.84 2.58
CA SER A 132 0.51 -8.75 2.53
C SER A 132 1.59 -8.24 1.58
N ILE A 133 2.84 -8.59 1.86
CA ILE A 133 3.98 -8.18 1.01
C ILE A 133 3.87 -8.74 -0.41
N GLY A 134 3.36 -9.98 -0.58
CA GLY A 134 3.10 -10.54 -1.92
C GLY A 134 2.05 -9.75 -2.69
N GLY A 135 1.00 -9.27 -2.00
CA GLY A 135 0.02 -8.35 -2.57
C GLY A 135 0.63 -7.00 -2.91
N ASN A 136 1.49 -6.45 -2.04
CA ASN A 136 2.19 -5.19 -2.32
C ASN A 136 3.05 -5.28 -3.58
N VAL A 137 3.76 -6.39 -3.79
CA VAL A 137 4.52 -6.63 -5.03
C VAL A 137 3.58 -6.73 -6.23
N ALA A 138 2.51 -7.52 -6.14
CA ALA A 138 1.56 -7.72 -7.23
C ALA A 138 0.91 -6.40 -7.69
N GLU A 139 0.58 -5.50 -6.75
CA GLU A 139 -0.01 -4.19 -7.03
C GLU A 139 1.03 -3.06 -7.25
N ASN A 140 2.31 -3.32 -7.00
CA ASN A 140 3.36 -2.30 -6.89
C ASN A 140 2.94 -1.17 -5.93
N SER A 141 2.47 -1.53 -4.76
CA SER A 141 1.84 -0.61 -3.81
C SER A 141 2.77 0.54 -3.42
N GLY A 142 2.20 1.74 -3.36
CA GLY A 142 2.82 2.91 -2.77
C GLY A 142 2.39 3.08 -1.31
N GLY A 143 2.58 4.29 -0.81
CA GLY A 143 2.18 4.71 0.53
C GLY A 143 2.50 6.17 0.74
N VAL A 144 2.28 6.67 1.94
CA VAL A 144 2.52 8.08 2.31
C VAL A 144 3.98 8.46 2.05
N HIS A 145 4.92 7.53 2.28
CA HIS A 145 6.35 7.77 2.20
C HIS A 145 6.97 7.47 0.82
N CYS A 146 6.15 7.13 -0.20
CA CYS A 146 6.67 6.76 -1.52
C CYS A 146 7.34 7.92 -2.28
N LEU A 147 7.02 9.17 -1.94
CA LEU A 147 7.66 10.34 -2.54
C LEU A 147 9.18 10.34 -2.32
N LYS A 148 9.64 10.02 -1.11
CA LYS A 148 11.06 9.98 -0.73
C LYS A 148 11.67 8.59 -0.93
N TYR A 149 10.95 7.54 -0.56
CA TYR A 149 11.49 6.19 -0.46
C TYR A 149 11.08 5.26 -1.61
N GLY A 150 10.22 5.73 -2.49
CA GLY A 150 9.76 4.98 -3.65
C GLY A 150 8.67 3.97 -3.35
N LEU A 151 8.18 3.36 -4.42
CA LEU A 151 7.16 2.31 -4.42
C LEU A 151 7.76 0.95 -4.03
N THR A 152 6.94 -0.07 -3.95
CA THR A 152 7.37 -1.45 -3.68
C THR A 152 8.49 -1.91 -4.63
N VAL A 153 8.39 -1.64 -5.94
CA VAL A 153 9.42 -2.00 -6.93
C VAL A 153 10.80 -1.44 -6.62
N HIS A 154 10.89 -0.27 -5.97
CA HIS A 154 12.17 0.33 -5.59
C HIS A 154 12.80 -0.32 -4.35
N ASN A 155 12.00 -1.05 -3.58
CA ASN A 155 12.37 -1.64 -2.30
C ASN A 155 12.40 -3.18 -2.31
N VAL A 156 12.19 -3.81 -3.47
CA VAL A 156 12.34 -5.26 -3.71
C VAL A 156 13.68 -5.53 -4.39
N GLU A 157 14.49 -6.43 -3.83
CA GLU A 157 15.80 -6.84 -4.34
C GLU A 157 15.74 -8.14 -5.15
N ALA A 158 14.88 -9.07 -4.75
CA ALA A 158 14.68 -10.32 -5.45
C ALA A 158 13.30 -10.92 -5.19
N LEU A 159 12.83 -11.74 -6.13
CA LEU A 159 11.61 -12.52 -6.05
C LEU A 159 11.88 -13.97 -6.40
N LYS A 160 11.20 -14.92 -5.73
CA LYS A 160 10.92 -16.25 -6.29
C LYS A 160 9.47 -16.31 -6.72
N VAL A 161 9.26 -16.78 -7.90
CA VAL A 161 7.97 -16.84 -8.58
C VAL A 161 7.73 -18.24 -9.09
N LEU A 162 6.51 -18.75 -8.94
CA LEU A 162 6.07 -19.94 -9.66
C LEU A 162 5.35 -19.53 -10.94
N THR A 163 5.72 -20.13 -12.04
CA THR A 163 4.92 -20.07 -13.28
C THR A 163 3.63 -20.86 -13.13
N VAL A 164 2.70 -20.70 -14.06
CA VAL A 164 1.46 -21.51 -14.10
C VAL A 164 1.75 -23.02 -14.23
N ASP A 165 2.92 -23.39 -14.72
CA ASP A 165 3.38 -24.79 -14.84
C ASP A 165 4.04 -25.32 -13.57
N GLY A 166 4.21 -24.47 -12.56
CA GLY A 166 4.84 -24.81 -11.28
C GLY A 166 6.37 -24.76 -11.30
N GLU A 167 6.96 -24.18 -12.35
CA GLU A 167 8.40 -23.94 -12.43
C GLU A 167 8.80 -22.76 -11.56
N GLU A 168 9.93 -22.86 -10.87
CA GLU A 168 10.45 -21.76 -10.05
C GLU A 168 11.38 -20.87 -10.87
N LEU A 169 11.09 -19.57 -10.84
CA LEU A 169 11.95 -18.53 -11.36
C LEU A 169 12.50 -17.68 -10.20
N VAL A 170 13.79 -17.39 -10.25
CA VAL A 170 14.44 -16.44 -9.34
C VAL A 170 14.76 -15.19 -10.14
N LEU A 171 14.22 -14.06 -9.71
CA LEU A 171 14.39 -12.76 -10.35
C LEU A 171 15.10 -11.82 -9.38
N SER A 172 16.12 -11.11 -9.83
CA SER A 172 16.95 -10.26 -9.00
C SER A 172 17.30 -8.95 -9.71
N ARG A 173 17.57 -7.90 -8.93
CA ARG A 173 18.12 -6.64 -9.47
C ARG A 173 19.50 -6.81 -10.14
N LYS A 174 20.18 -7.90 -9.81
CA LYS A 174 21.52 -8.21 -10.33
C LYS A 174 21.48 -8.98 -11.66
N ASP A 175 20.28 -9.36 -12.10
CA ASP A 175 20.14 -10.10 -13.35
C ASP A 175 20.36 -9.15 -14.53
N ASP A 176 21.25 -9.56 -15.43
CA ASP A 176 21.44 -8.89 -16.72
C ASP A 176 20.30 -9.29 -17.67
N GLY A 177 19.53 -8.33 -18.17
CA GLY A 177 18.49 -8.62 -19.16
C GLY A 177 17.24 -7.76 -19.10
N LEU A 178 16.07 -8.38 -19.33
CA LEU A 178 14.79 -7.69 -19.61
C LEU A 178 14.10 -7.02 -18.41
N GLY A 179 14.70 -6.96 -17.23
CA GLY A 179 14.10 -6.33 -16.06
C GLY A 179 12.84 -7.05 -15.56
N LEU A 180 12.82 -8.39 -15.61
CA LEU A 180 11.67 -9.19 -15.20
C LEU A 180 11.24 -8.95 -13.75
N LEU A 181 12.17 -8.59 -12.87
CA LEU A 181 11.85 -8.18 -11.51
C LEU A 181 10.89 -6.98 -11.50
N ALA A 182 11.17 -5.96 -12.32
CA ALA A 182 10.31 -4.79 -12.44
C ALA A 182 8.96 -5.14 -13.07
N LEU A 183 8.94 -6.01 -14.06
CA LEU A 183 7.72 -6.48 -14.72
C LEU A 183 6.78 -7.24 -13.75
N MET A 184 7.34 -8.01 -12.81
CA MET A 184 6.55 -8.73 -11.80
C MET A 184 5.93 -7.79 -10.77
N ASN A 185 6.50 -6.62 -10.52
CA ASN A 185 5.90 -5.61 -9.66
C ASN A 185 4.77 -4.88 -10.39
N GLY A 186 3.55 -4.99 -9.89
CA GLY A 186 2.36 -4.46 -10.54
C GLY A 186 1.75 -5.41 -11.59
N SER A 187 2.13 -6.70 -11.57
CA SER A 187 1.59 -7.71 -12.49
C SER A 187 0.22 -8.27 -12.08
N GLU A 188 -0.31 -7.87 -10.94
CA GLU A 188 -1.62 -8.28 -10.38
C GLU A 188 -1.82 -9.81 -10.32
N GLY A 189 -0.72 -10.56 -10.20
CA GLY A 189 -0.74 -12.02 -10.19
C GLY A 189 -0.95 -12.68 -11.57
N LEU A 190 -0.95 -11.91 -12.66
CA LEU A 190 -1.19 -12.41 -14.01
C LEU A 190 0.02 -13.09 -14.65
N LEU A 191 1.24 -12.77 -14.20
CA LEU A 191 2.48 -13.30 -14.79
C LEU A 191 3.09 -14.45 -13.99
N GLY A 192 2.60 -14.70 -12.78
CA GLY A 192 3.10 -15.77 -11.91
C GLY A 192 2.69 -15.58 -10.47
N ILE A 193 3.02 -16.55 -9.64
CA ILE A 193 2.68 -16.57 -8.21
C ILE A 193 3.94 -16.28 -7.42
N ILE A 194 3.95 -15.15 -6.71
CA ILE A 194 5.07 -14.74 -5.86
C ILE A 194 5.08 -15.61 -4.60
N ILE A 195 6.18 -16.32 -4.35
CA ILE A 195 6.33 -17.27 -3.24
C ILE A 195 7.41 -16.89 -2.24
N GLU A 196 8.33 -15.99 -2.60
CA GLU A 196 9.35 -15.44 -1.70
C GLU A 196 9.75 -14.04 -2.17
N ILE A 197 9.96 -13.13 -1.25
CA ILE A 197 10.33 -11.75 -1.53
C ILE A 197 11.55 -11.39 -0.70
N THR A 198 12.59 -10.85 -1.33
CA THR A 198 13.69 -10.18 -0.63
C THR A 198 13.48 -8.69 -0.71
N VAL A 199 13.33 -8.05 0.44
CA VAL A 199 13.12 -6.61 0.55
C VAL A 199 14.33 -5.90 1.12
N LYS A 200 14.51 -4.65 0.69
CA LYS A 200 15.48 -3.71 1.23
C LYS A 200 14.92 -3.08 2.51
N LEU A 201 15.77 -2.99 3.53
CA LEU A 201 15.51 -2.29 4.78
C LEU A 201 16.31 -1.00 4.82
N ILE A 202 15.78 0.02 5.48
CA ILE A 202 16.49 1.28 5.67
C ILE A 202 16.60 1.62 7.16
N PRO A 203 17.62 2.39 7.58
CA PRO A 203 17.73 2.85 8.96
C PRO A 203 16.53 3.71 9.36
N MET A 204 16.07 3.55 10.61
CA MET A 204 15.08 4.47 11.18
C MET A 204 15.66 5.89 11.23
N PRO A 205 14.87 6.91 10.87
CA PRO A 205 15.31 8.30 10.96
C PRO A 205 15.56 8.69 12.43
N GLN A 206 16.51 9.60 12.66
CA GLN A 206 16.79 10.13 14.00
C GLN A 206 15.66 11.02 14.49
N LEU A 207 15.02 11.75 13.56
CA LEU A 207 13.91 12.65 13.82
C LEU A 207 12.91 12.59 12.67
N ALA A 208 11.63 12.67 13.02
CA ALA A 208 10.55 12.93 12.07
C ALA A 208 9.62 14.01 12.62
N LYS A 209 9.20 14.95 11.78
CA LYS A 209 8.28 16.04 12.10
C LYS A 209 7.21 16.16 11.03
N VAL A 210 5.96 16.36 11.44
CA VAL A 210 4.86 16.69 10.53
C VAL A 210 4.51 18.16 10.68
N VAL A 211 4.46 18.85 9.56
CA VAL A 211 3.87 20.18 9.44
C VAL A 211 2.45 20.01 8.87
N MET A 212 1.45 20.44 9.63
CA MET A 212 0.08 20.58 9.18
C MET A 212 -0.15 22.03 8.78
N ALA A 213 -0.62 22.24 7.54
CA ALA A 213 -0.94 23.57 7.02
C ALA A 213 -2.37 23.58 6.44
N ALA A 214 -3.21 24.48 6.92
CA ALA A 214 -4.56 24.68 6.41
C ALA A 214 -4.64 25.89 5.46
N PHE A 215 -5.50 25.80 4.46
CA PHE A 215 -5.65 26.80 3.43
C PHE A 215 -7.13 27.11 3.17
N ASP A 216 -7.41 28.36 2.82
CA ASP A 216 -8.75 28.84 2.47
C ASP A 216 -9.12 28.53 1.01
N SER A 217 -8.21 27.92 0.26
CA SER A 217 -8.46 27.42 -1.10
C SER A 217 -7.67 26.16 -1.42
N VAL A 218 -8.27 25.27 -2.22
CA VAL A 218 -7.61 24.07 -2.76
C VAL A 218 -6.42 24.46 -3.65
N ARG A 219 -6.54 25.58 -4.40
CA ARG A 219 -5.48 26.07 -5.28
C ARG A 219 -4.23 26.48 -4.51
N ASP A 220 -4.38 27.20 -3.41
CA ASP A 220 -3.23 27.65 -2.59
C ASP A 220 -2.52 26.46 -1.94
N CYS A 221 -3.29 25.47 -1.46
CA CYS A 221 -2.73 24.23 -0.95
C CYS A 221 -1.94 23.47 -2.03
N ALA A 222 -2.50 23.32 -3.23
CA ALA A 222 -1.83 22.65 -4.35
C ALA A 222 -0.57 23.39 -4.84
N ASN A 223 -0.59 24.74 -4.83
CA ASN A 223 0.58 25.55 -5.11
C ASN A 223 1.66 25.35 -4.05
N ALA A 224 1.30 25.29 -2.78
CA ALA A 224 2.23 25.03 -1.68
C ALA A 224 2.95 23.68 -1.85
N VAL A 225 2.26 22.62 -2.31
CA VAL A 225 2.88 21.34 -2.68
C VAL A 225 3.97 21.52 -3.74
N ALA A 226 3.67 22.28 -4.80
CA ALA A 226 4.63 22.54 -5.87
C ALA A 226 5.83 23.38 -5.40
N ASP A 227 5.58 24.37 -4.54
CA ASP A 227 6.60 25.28 -4.04
C ASP A 227 7.57 24.61 -3.04
N ILE A 228 7.11 23.66 -2.23
CA ILE A 228 7.98 22.82 -1.38
C ILE A 228 8.99 22.08 -2.26
N ILE A 229 8.51 21.40 -3.30
CA ILE A 229 9.38 20.67 -4.23
C ILE A 229 10.34 21.61 -4.98
N LYS A 230 9.85 22.78 -5.41
CA LYS A 230 10.66 23.79 -6.08
C LYS A 230 11.76 24.38 -5.17
N ALA A 231 11.51 24.41 -3.86
CA ALA A 231 12.51 24.80 -2.87
C ALA A 231 13.61 23.73 -2.66
N GLY A 232 13.56 22.61 -3.40
CA GLY A 232 14.55 21.54 -3.35
C GLY A 232 14.31 20.51 -2.22
N ILE A 233 13.16 20.56 -1.55
CA ILE A 233 12.81 19.64 -0.47
C ILE A 233 12.01 18.46 -1.04
N ILE A 234 12.42 17.26 -0.66
CA ILE A 234 11.68 16.02 -0.93
C ILE A 234 11.20 15.48 0.42
N PRO A 235 9.98 15.83 0.87
CA PRO A 235 9.45 15.37 2.15
C PRO A 235 9.34 13.85 2.20
N ALA A 236 9.39 13.28 3.40
CA ALA A 236 9.11 11.88 3.63
C ALA A 236 7.67 11.54 3.21
N GLY A 237 6.72 12.40 3.57
CA GLY A 237 5.33 12.33 3.14
C GLY A 237 4.80 13.74 2.80
N LEU A 238 3.96 13.82 1.76
CA LEU A 238 3.33 15.06 1.34
C LEU A 238 1.92 14.76 0.83
N GLU A 239 0.93 15.01 1.67
CA GLU A 239 -0.45 14.60 1.44
C GLU A 239 -1.40 15.77 1.64
N MET A 240 -2.33 15.97 0.70
CA MET A 240 -3.38 16.97 0.87
C MET A 240 -4.76 16.32 0.95
N MET A 241 -5.67 17.02 1.61
CA MET A 241 -7.09 16.67 1.71
C MET A 241 -7.93 17.91 1.40
N ASP A 242 -9.03 17.71 0.70
CA ASP A 242 -10.06 18.73 0.54
C ASP A 242 -10.99 18.78 1.76
N LYS A 243 -11.90 19.73 1.78
CA LYS A 243 -12.84 19.94 2.88
C LYS A 243 -13.64 18.70 3.24
N PHE A 244 -14.18 17.96 2.26
CA PHE A 244 -14.95 16.75 2.52
C PHE A 244 -14.11 15.66 3.18
N ALA A 245 -12.87 15.49 2.73
CA ALA A 245 -11.93 14.53 3.33
C ALA A 245 -11.53 14.97 4.75
N ILE A 246 -11.34 16.27 5.00
CA ILE A 246 -11.05 16.83 6.33
C ILE A 246 -12.23 16.53 7.29
N GLU A 247 -13.45 16.87 6.89
CA GLU A 247 -14.67 16.66 7.70
C GLU A 247 -14.89 15.17 8.00
N ALA A 248 -14.72 14.30 6.97
CA ALA A 248 -14.85 12.86 7.15
C ALA A 248 -13.80 12.31 8.11
N ALA A 249 -12.52 12.67 7.90
CA ALA A 249 -11.41 12.19 8.71
C ALA A 249 -11.52 12.68 10.18
N GLU A 250 -11.83 13.95 10.39
CA GLU A 250 -11.98 14.52 11.72
C GLU A 250 -13.20 13.94 12.46
N GLY A 251 -14.33 13.79 11.77
CA GLY A 251 -15.52 13.15 12.35
C GLY A 251 -15.28 11.68 12.74
N PHE A 252 -14.29 11.02 12.12
CA PHE A 252 -13.92 9.65 12.43
C PHE A 252 -12.83 9.53 13.49
N ALA A 253 -11.72 10.29 13.33
CA ALA A 253 -10.47 10.08 14.07
C ALA A 253 -10.25 11.10 15.21
N GLN A 254 -10.92 12.28 15.15
CA GLN A 254 -10.85 13.35 16.14
C GLN A 254 -9.40 13.74 16.50
N VAL A 255 -8.63 14.13 15.49
CA VAL A 255 -7.20 14.45 15.62
C VAL A 255 -6.90 15.95 15.66
N GLY A 256 -7.93 16.79 15.59
CA GLY A 256 -7.84 18.26 15.66
C GLY A 256 -7.56 18.93 14.31
N TYR A 257 -8.07 18.38 13.22
CA TYR A 257 -8.03 19.05 11.92
C TYR A 257 -8.98 20.27 11.90
N PRO A 258 -8.55 21.40 11.31
CA PRO A 258 -9.37 22.60 11.21
C PRO A 258 -10.53 22.40 10.23
N LEU A 259 -11.77 22.41 10.73
CA LEU A 259 -12.98 22.17 9.92
C LEU A 259 -13.42 23.38 9.08
N ASP A 260 -12.85 24.53 9.32
CA ASP A 260 -13.06 25.77 8.57
C ASP A 260 -12.18 25.88 7.32
N ALA A 261 -11.16 25.01 7.19
CA ALA A 261 -10.27 24.97 6.04
C ALA A 261 -10.95 24.39 4.78
N GLU A 262 -10.62 24.93 3.61
CA GLU A 262 -11.00 24.37 2.30
C GLU A 262 -10.04 23.27 1.85
N ALA A 263 -8.79 23.29 2.32
CA ALA A 263 -7.80 22.25 2.07
C ALA A 263 -6.78 22.16 3.21
N LEU A 264 -6.24 20.96 3.43
CA LEU A 264 -5.24 20.66 4.44
C LEU A 264 -4.05 19.96 3.78
N LEU A 265 -2.83 20.39 4.14
CA LEU A 265 -1.58 19.76 3.74
C LEU A 265 -0.89 19.18 4.97
N LEU A 266 -0.47 17.91 4.88
CA LEU A 266 0.45 17.26 5.81
C LEU A 266 1.79 17.07 5.10
N CYS A 267 2.85 17.67 5.65
CA CYS A 267 4.22 17.56 5.15
C CYS A 267 5.09 16.95 6.21
N GLU A 268 5.58 15.72 5.98
CA GLU A 268 6.50 15.05 6.90
C GLU A 268 7.94 15.20 6.43
N LEU A 269 8.79 15.63 7.34
CA LEU A 269 10.24 15.70 7.18
C LEU A 269 10.89 14.69 8.10
N ASP A 270 11.81 13.90 7.59
CA ASP A 270 12.55 12.89 8.35
C ASP A 270 14.00 12.80 7.93
N GLY A 271 14.86 12.37 8.86
CA GLY A 271 16.29 12.22 8.61
C GLY A 271 17.13 12.43 9.87
N THR A 272 18.31 13.05 9.73
CA THR A 272 19.11 13.51 10.86
C THR A 272 18.46 14.77 11.47
N GLU A 273 18.70 15.02 12.75
CA GLU A 273 18.15 16.21 13.43
C GLU A 273 18.52 17.52 12.71
N ALA A 274 19.77 17.67 12.28
CA ALA A 274 20.24 18.85 11.57
C ALA A 274 19.54 19.03 10.21
N GLN A 275 19.33 17.95 9.47
CA GLN A 275 18.62 17.97 8.18
C GLN A 275 17.17 18.37 8.38
N VAL A 276 16.45 17.70 9.29
CA VAL A 276 15.03 17.97 9.56
C VAL A 276 14.83 19.42 9.98
N GLN A 277 15.73 19.99 10.84
CA GLN A 277 15.61 21.38 11.26
C GLN A 277 15.81 22.35 10.10
N ALA A 278 16.80 22.15 9.24
CA ALA A 278 17.05 23.02 8.07
C ALA A 278 15.92 22.96 7.04
N GLU A 279 15.38 21.76 6.78
CA GLU A 279 14.23 21.56 5.90
C GLU A 279 12.96 22.20 6.49
N LEU A 280 12.74 22.05 7.82
CA LEU A 280 11.61 22.62 8.53
C LEU A 280 11.58 24.15 8.40
N ASP A 281 12.71 24.82 8.63
CA ASP A 281 12.81 26.28 8.50
C ASP A 281 12.45 26.75 7.08
N THR A 282 12.78 25.97 6.07
CA THR A 282 12.45 26.26 4.67
C THR A 282 10.97 25.99 4.39
N VAL A 283 10.42 24.86 4.85
CA VAL A 283 9.01 24.52 4.68
C VAL A 283 8.11 25.53 5.36
N LEU A 284 8.43 25.97 6.57
CA LEU A 284 7.65 26.98 7.29
C LEU A 284 7.61 28.34 6.54
N LYS A 285 8.70 28.72 5.87
CA LYS A 285 8.73 29.93 5.02
C LYS A 285 7.85 29.76 3.78
N VAL A 286 7.91 28.61 3.12
CA VAL A 286 7.07 28.30 1.96
C VAL A 286 5.59 28.29 2.34
N LEU A 287 5.26 27.74 3.51
CA LEU A 287 3.88 27.63 3.99
C LEU A 287 3.38 28.87 4.77
N SER A 288 4.09 29.96 4.78
CA SER A 288 3.72 31.18 5.54
C SER A 288 2.39 31.82 5.14
N GLY A 289 1.82 31.45 3.98
CA GLY A 289 0.49 31.87 3.53
C GLY A 289 -0.66 30.97 4.00
N ALA A 290 -0.39 29.93 4.78
CA ALA A 290 -1.44 29.07 5.35
C ALA A 290 -2.24 29.81 6.42
N SER A 291 -3.56 29.57 6.49
CA SER A 291 -4.45 30.13 7.53
C SER A 291 -4.19 29.53 8.91
N THR A 292 -3.77 28.25 8.93
CA THR A 292 -3.30 27.57 10.14
C THR A 292 -2.01 26.82 9.84
N LEU A 293 -1.03 26.95 10.73
CA LEU A 293 0.26 26.26 10.60
C LEU A 293 0.64 25.63 11.95
N LYS A 294 0.84 24.33 11.97
CA LYS A 294 1.18 23.57 13.18
C LYS A 294 2.28 22.55 12.89
N VAL A 295 3.28 22.49 13.76
CA VAL A 295 4.37 21.50 13.72
C VAL A 295 4.18 20.51 14.86
N SER A 296 4.29 19.22 14.58
CA SER A 296 4.18 18.19 15.62
C SER A 296 5.29 18.36 16.67
N GLU A 297 4.93 18.42 17.95
CA GLU A 297 5.85 18.58 19.08
C GLU A 297 6.37 17.24 19.61
N SER A 298 5.58 16.16 19.39
CA SER A 298 5.89 14.82 19.86
C SER A 298 5.63 13.76 18.79
N GLU A 299 6.18 12.58 18.98
CA GLU A 299 5.90 11.40 18.15
C GLU A 299 4.41 10.99 18.21
N ALA A 300 3.79 11.13 19.36
CA ALA A 300 2.35 10.85 19.52
C ALA A 300 1.51 11.78 18.65
N GLU A 301 1.78 13.08 18.66
CA GLU A 301 1.08 14.05 17.83
C GLU A 301 1.32 13.83 16.34
N ARG A 302 2.56 13.50 15.95
CA ARG A 302 2.91 13.11 14.57
C ARG A 302 2.06 11.94 14.10
N LEU A 303 1.96 10.90 14.91
CA LEU A 303 1.17 9.71 14.61
C LEU A 303 -0.34 10.00 14.55
N ASP A 304 -0.86 10.88 15.42
CA ASP A 304 -2.27 11.26 15.41
C ASP A 304 -2.64 12.03 14.13
N LEU A 305 -1.79 12.96 13.67
CA LEU A 305 -2.01 13.65 12.39
C LEU A 305 -2.08 12.65 11.22
N TRP A 306 -1.17 11.67 11.16
CA TRP A 306 -1.23 10.63 10.13
C TRP A 306 -2.42 9.68 10.29
N LYS A 307 -2.83 9.40 11.53
CA LYS A 307 -4.01 8.57 11.81
C LYS A 307 -5.26 9.17 11.16
N GLY A 308 -5.47 10.48 11.25
CA GLY A 308 -6.56 11.17 10.57
C GLY A 308 -6.54 10.89 9.06
N ARG A 309 -5.42 11.14 8.39
CA ARG A 309 -5.27 10.93 6.93
C ARG A 309 -5.43 9.45 6.52
N LYS A 310 -4.79 8.54 7.25
CA LYS A 310 -4.89 7.09 6.98
C LYS A 310 -6.29 6.53 7.25
N SER A 311 -7.12 7.24 7.99
CA SER A 311 -8.51 6.87 8.27
C SER A 311 -9.51 7.32 7.20
N ALA A 312 -9.09 7.97 6.13
CA ALA A 312 -9.99 8.51 5.11
C ALA A 312 -10.95 7.45 4.52
N PHE A 313 -10.46 6.26 4.18
CA PHE A 313 -11.30 5.18 3.67
C PHE A 313 -12.39 4.71 4.65
N PRO A 314 -12.06 4.29 5.90
CA PRO A 314 -13.10 3.94 6.86
C PRO A 314 -14.01 5.12 7.23
N ALA A 315 -13.50 6.35 7.16
CA ALA A 315 -14.28 7.55 7.41
C ALA A 315 -15.37 7.74 6.34
N VAL A 316 -15.02 7.63 5.05
CA VAL A 316 -15.97 7.70 3.93
C VAL A 316 -17.01 6.58 4.02
N GLY A 317 -16.61 5.37 4.44
CA GLY A 317 -17.53 4.25 4.65
C GLY A 317 -18.62 4.49 5.71
N ARG A 318 -18.43 5.48 6.61
CA ARG A 318 -19.50 5.92 7.52
C ARG A 318 -20.50 6.87 6.86
N LEU A 319 -20.07 7.61 5.85
CA LEU A 319 -20.91 8.55 5.12
C LEU A 319 -21.75 7.85 4.06
N SER A 320 -21.16 6.84 3.39
CA SER A 320 -21.85 6.04 2.38
C SER A 320 -21.42 4.58 2.52
N PRO A 321 -22.38 3.62 2.57
CA PRO A 321 -22.07 2.20 2.66
C PRO A 321 -21.38 1.67 1.40
N ASP A 322 -21.60 2.32 0.26
CA ASP A 322 -20.99 2.00 -1.03
C ASP A 322 -20.29 3.24 -1.58
N TYR A 323 -19.05 3.08 -2.01
CA TYR A 323 -18.28 4.12 -2.69
C TYR A 323 -17.36 3.51 -3.74
N TYR A 324 -17.06 4.30 -4.76
CA TYR A 324 -16.15 3.92 -5.82
C TYR A 324 -14.89 4.78 -5.72
N CYS A 325 -13.75 4.13 -5.46
CA CYS A 325 -12.46 4.81 -5.43
C CYS A 325 -11.92 4.91 -6.86
N MET A 326 -11.65 6.13 -7.31
CA MET A 326 -10.97 6.39 -8.57
C MET A 326 -9.60 6.98 -8.25
N ASP A 327 -8.57 6.45 -8.89
CA ASP A 327 -7.20 6.92 -8.77
C ASP A 327 -6.69 7.44 -10.12
N GLY A 328 -5.89 8.49 -10.08
CA GLY A 328 -5.35 9.10 -11.28
C GLY A 328 -4.02 9.77 -11.01
N THR A 329 -3.11 9.70 -11.98
CA THR A 329 -1.79 10.33 -11.91
C THR A 329 -1.72 11.49 -12.87
N ILE A 330 -1.31 12.65 -12.38
CA ILE A 330 -1.17 13.88 -13.15
C ILE A 330 0.19 14.54 -12.90
N PRO A 331 0.72 15.33 -13.86
CA PRO A 331 1.89 16.16 -13.60
C PRO A 331 1.58 17.17 -12.48
N ARG A 332 2.47 17.31 -11.50
CA ARG A 332 2.30 18.17 -10.32
C ARG A 332 1.89 19.61 -10.65
N ARG A 333 2.40 20.16 -11.74
CA ARG A 333 2.05 21.53 -12.22
C ARG A 333 0.55 21.71 -12.54
N HIS A 334 -0.18 20.63 -12.75
CA HIS A 334 -1.61 20.65 -13.08
C HIS A 334 -2.49 20.24 -11.88
N LEU A 335 -1.90 20.06 -10.70
CA LEU A 335 -2.62 19.57 -9.52
C LEU A 335 -3.80 20.51 -9.17
N ALA A 336 -3.55 21.81 -9.06
CA ALA A 336 -4.58 22.79 -8.72
C ALA A 336 -5.73 22.79 -9.73
N ASP A 337 -5.40 22.89 -11.03
CA ASP A 337 -6.41 22.95 -12.11
C ASP A 337 -7.24 21.65 -12.16
N MET A 338 -6.62 20.50 -11.95
CA MET A 338 -7.31 19.22 -11.98
C MET A 338 -8.25 19.07 -10.79
N LEU A 339 -7.82 19.41 -9.57
CA LEU A 339 -8.66 19.34 -8.39
C LEU A 339 -9.87 20.28 -8.48
N GLU A 340 -9.68 21.50 -8.98
CA GLU A 340 -10.81 22.41 -9.24
C GLU A 340 -11.77 21.82 -10.28
N LYS A 341 -11.22 21.21 -11.35
CA LYS A 341 -12.04 20.58 -12.38
C LYS A 341 -12.84 19.38 -11.85
N ILE A 342 -12.24 18.54 -11.03
CA ILE A 342 -12.95 17.44 -10.35
C ILE A 342 -14.08 18.02 -9.49
N ASN A 343 -13.82 19.07 -8.73
CA ASN A 343 -14.82 19.69 -7.86
C ASN A 343 -15.98 20.33 -8.66
N GLU A 344 -15.72 20.92 -9.82
CA GLU A 344 -16.76 21.39 -10.74
C GLU A 344 -17.62 20.26 -11.32
N LEU A 345 -16.98 19.14 -11.68
CA LEU A 345 -17.68 17.99 -12.26
C LEU A 345 -18.52 17.25 -11.23
N SER A 346 -18.07 17.16 -9.99
CA SER A 346 -18.79 16.51 -8.90
C SER A 346 -20.09 17.22 -8.49
N LYS A 347 -20.24 18.52 -8.86
CA LYS A 347 -21.45 19.31 -8.59
C LYS A 347 -22.53 19.16 -9.67
N LYS A 348 -22.25 18.48 -10.78
CA LYS A 348 -23.16 18.20 -11.89
C LYS A 348 -23.86 16.85 -11.76
#